data_0e69b9e57e174fffb9128dbe0f6799e2
#
_entry.id   0e69b9e57e174fffb9128dbe0f6799e2
#
_cell.length_a   1.000
_cell.length_b   1.000
_cell.length_c   1.000
_cell.angle_alpha   90.00
_cell.angle_beta   90.00
_cell.angle_gamma   90.00
#
_symmetry.space_group_name_H-M   'P 1'
#
loop_
_entity.id
_entity.type
_entity.pdbx_description
1 polymer ?
#
loop_
_entity_poly.entity_id
_entity_poly.type
_entity_poly.pdbx_seq_one_letter_code
_entity_poly.pdbx_strand_id
1 'polypeptide(L)'
;MKNHNYILSGFLLLLPLRITAQEFTAKRYIDTIRYEIKYGRIIIPVTVNQMQCKYILDTGGQTATIWEDAKTMGGKLTGANKVTADMNGKANMYSMGKLPKVKIGNHLILPELTTIALPNIKGFRDLGVVGILGGDAFKDVVMSLVSSSREIHIHYPYRPKGLKLNDGIPLADSETWQVNFPLSFSGTSVQVMFDTGVPELLTMNEKDYLLLAQIYAATVVHKGKGTLGAGLEGLAEPKHLKQVRLDKFTLGGKSFKNPTCLVASDVPTILGAEVLRYGIVTIDYPRGRFYFQPYKQSPVDLSKAAPIWSVSILPARGKFEIATVWEPLIDRVDIGDEVIAVNGKDITRLPLSEIAVSDIFDQITSSEATITIRRRKRKFDINIYRR
;
A
#
# COMPACT_ATOMS: atom_id res chain seq x y z
N MET A 1 23.15 77.30 6.64
CA MET A 1 23.24 75.96 5.99
C MET A 1 22.27 75.07 6.76
N LYS A 2 21.13 74.72 6.12
CA LYS A 2 20.06 73.93 6.75
C LYS A 2 20.18 72.48 6.22
N ASN A 3 20.43 71.51 7.14
CA ASN A 3 20.43 70.07 6.84
C ASN A 3 18.98 69.60 6.81
N HIS A 4 18.57 68.99 5.68
CA HIS A 4 17.29 68.30 5.55
C HIS A 4 17.54 66.78 5.69
N ASN A 5 17.07 66.20 6.80
CA ASN A 5 17.01 64.76 6.96
C ASN A 5 15.73 64.23 6.28
N TYR A 6 15.86 63.41 5.25
CA TYR A 6 14.76 62.63 4.67
C TYR A 6 14.64 61.28 5.38
N ILE A 7 13.55 61.10 6.11
CA ILE A 7 13.17 59.81 6.71
C ILE A 7 12.43 59.04 5.62
N LEU A 8 13.06 57.99 5.11
CA LEU A 8 12.44 57.04 4.18
C LEU A 8 11.64 56.03 4.97
N SER A 9 10.30 56.19 5.04
CA SER A 9 9.39 55.21 5.64
C SER A 9 9.15 54.07 4.64
N GLY A 10 9.86 52.96 4.88
CA GLY A 10 9.61 51.73 4.12
C GLY A 10 8.28 51.07 4.55
N PHE A 11 7.25 51.13 3.73
CA PHE A 11 6.03 50.34 3.89
C PHE A 11 6.33 48.88 3.55
N LEU A 12 6.49 48.05 4.59
CA LEU A 12 6.57 46.59 4.44
C LEU A 12 5.16 46.06 4.16
N LEU A 13 4.86 45.79 2.91
CA LEU A 13 3.64 45.09 2.51
C LEU A 13 3.72 43.63 2.99
N LEU A 14 3.14 43.33 4.14
CA LEU A 14 2.85 41.98 4.58
C LEU A 14 1.73 41.42 3.73
N LEU A 15 2.09 40.71 2.68
CA LEU A 15 1.15 39.85 1.96
C LEU A 15 0.70 38.74 2.93
N PRO A 16 -0.61 38.55 3.17
CA PRO A 16 -1.06 37.44 3.98
C PRO A 16 -0.78 36.14 3.23
N LEU A 17 0.17 35.34 3.74
CA LEU A 17 0.28 33.94 3.40
C LEU A 17 -1.07 33.28 3.76
N ARG A 18 -1.89 33.05 2.75
CA ARG A 18 -3.08 32.20 2.93
C ARG A 18 -2.59 30.76 3.10
N ILE A 19 -2.35 30.37 4.34
CA ILE A 19 -2.26 28.97 4.74
C ILE A 19 -3.68 28.44 4.53
N THR A 20 -3.87 27.59 3.53
CA THR A 20 -5.11 26.83 3.35
C THR A 20 -5.18 25.82 4.49
N ALA A 21 -5.73 26.26 5.61
CA ALA A 21 -6.02 25.39 6.74
C ALA A 21 -7.16 24.46 6.36
N GLN A 22 -7.06 23.22 6.79
CA GLN A 22 -8.13 22.25 6.72
C GLN A 22 -9.35 22.76 7.48
N GLU A 23 -10.53 22.84 6.83
CA GLU A 23 -11.76 23.25 7.50
C GLU A 23 -12.34 22.06 8.27
N PHE A 24 -12.36 22.17 9.60
CA PHE A 24 -13.02 21.20 10.47
C PHE A 24 -14.42 21.72 10.81
N THR A 25 -15.42 20.88 10.63
CA THR A 25 -16.82 21.22 10.93
C THR A 25 -17.13 21.26 12.42
N ALA A 26 -16.21 20.76 13.26
CA ALA A 26 -16.34 20.78 14.73
C ALA A 26 -15.00 20.99 15.41
N LYS A 27 -15.01 21.66 16.58
CA LYS A 27 -13.80 21.85 17.42
C LYS A 27 -13.23 20.53 17.95
N ARG A 28 -14.06 19.51 18.10
CA ARG A 28 -13.70 18.16 18.53
C ARG A 28 -14.71 17.17 17.99
N TYR A 29 -14.21 16.08 17.37
CA TYR A 29 -15.09 15.02 16.90
C TYR A 29 -14.40 13.66 16.89
N ILE A 30 -15.23 12.61 16.87
CA ILE A 30 -14.85 11.25 16.48
C ILE A 30 -15.78 10.88 15.34
N ASP A 31 -15.22 10.53 14.21
CA ASP A 31 -15.97 10.09 13.03
C ASP A 31 -15.69 8.63 12.74
N THR A 32 -16.66 7.92 12.25
CA THR A 32 -16.56 6.49 11.92
C THR A 32 -16.89 6.29 10.45
N ILE A 33 -15.95 5.69 9.73
CA ILE A 33 -16.06 5.37 8.31
C ILE A 33 -16.01 3.87 8.16
N ARG A 34 -17.06 3.27 7.62
CA ARG A 34 -17.06 1.85 7.26
C ARG A 34 -16.30 1.65 5.96
N TYR A 35 -15.50 0.59 5.91
CA TYR A 35 -14.75 0.23 4.72
C TYR A 35 -15.10 -1.18 4.22
N GLU A 36 -14.85 -1.40 2.94
CA GLU A 36 -14.91 -2.70 2.30
C GLU A 36 -13.50 -3.29 2.15
N ILE A 37 -13.38 -4.61 2.16
CA ILE A 37 -12.15 -5.29 1.75
C ILE A 37 -12.42 -6.00 0.44
N LYS A 38 -11.63 -5.65 -0.59
CA LYS A 38 -11.64 -6.35 -1.88
C LYS A 38 -10.20 -6.73 -2.23
N TYR A 39 -9.96 -8.02 -2.40
CA TYR A 39 -8.63 -8.56 -2.74
C TYR A 39 -7.51 -8.03 -1.80
N GLY A 40 -7.80 -8.06 -0.49
CA GLY A 40 -6.91 -7.60 0.56
C GLY A 40 -6.76 -6.09 0.70
N ARG A 41 -7.35 -5.28 -0.18
CA ARG A 41 -7.28 -3.80 -0.14
C ARG A 41 -8.44 -3.19 0.60
N ILE A 42 -8.16 -2.17 1.40
CA ILE A 42 -9.15 -1.39 2.15
C ILE A 42 -9.73 -0.32 1.22
N ILE A 43 -11.04 -0.37 0.98
CA ILE A 43 -11.75 0.56 0.09
C ILE A 43 -12.69 1.41 0.92
N ILE A 44 -12.55 2.73 0.81
CA ILE A 44 -13.30 3.70 1.58
C ILE A 44 -14.16 4.61 0.69
N PRO A 45 -15.37 5.00 1.15
CA PRO A 45 -16.19 5.99 0.48
C PRO A 45 -15.64 7.40 0.74
N VAL A 46 -15.60 8.21 -0.30
CA VAL A 46 -15.18 9.61 -0.28
C VAL A 46 -16.16 10.43 -1.11
N THR A 47 -16.39 11.66 -0.71
CA THR A 47 -17.18 12.60 -1.51
C THR A 47 -16.26 13.70 -2.03
N VAL A 48 -16.17 13.89 -3.32
CA VAL A 48 -15.41 14.97 -3.96
C VAL A 48 -16.39 15.87 -4.68
N ASN A 49 -16.44 17.16 -4.30
CA ASN A 49 -17.32 18.15 -4.91
C ASN A 49 -18.79 17.63 -5.04
N GLN A 50 -19.32 17.05 -3.95
CA GLN A 50 -20.66 16.44 -3.84
C GLN A 50 -20.85 15.11 -4.60
N MET A 51 -19.87 14.64 -5.36
CA MET A 51 -19.92 13.36 -6.06
C MET A 51 -19.35 12.26 -5.17
N GLN A 52 -20.11 11.18 -4.97
CA GLN A 52 -19.65 10.02 -4.22
C GLN A 52 -18.73 9.13 -5.09
N CYS A 53 -17.63 8.73 -4.54
CA CYS A 53 -16.65 7.82 -5.17
C CYS A 53 -15.99 6.94 -4.12
N LYS A 54 -15.15 6.02 -4.55
CA LYS A 54 -14.38 5.13 -3.67
C LYS A 54 -12.89 5.23 -3.97
N TYR A 55 -12.08 5.13 -2.93
CA TYR A 55 -10.63 5.08 -3.01
C TYR A 55 -10.08 3.87 -2.28
N ILE A 56 -8.94 3.37 -2.71
CA ILE A 56 -8.10 2.47 -1.89
C ILE A 56 -7.41 3.33 -0.83
N LEU A 57 -7.47 2.95 0.44
CA LEU A 57 -6.66 3.55 1.48
C LEU A 57 -5.23 3.01 1.36
N ASP A 58 -4.26 3.91 1.23
CA ASP A 58 -2.86 3.59 0.98
C ASP A 58 -1.95 4.48 1.84
N THR A 59 -1.58 3.99 3.02
CA THR A 59 -0.74 4.74 3.97
C THR A 59 0.74 4.78 3.57
N GLY A 60 1.15 3.98 2.60
CA GLY A 60 2.48 3.98 1.99
C GLY A 60 2.59 4.86 0.75
N GLY A 61 1.46 5.34 0.22
CA GLY A 61 1.39 6.15 -0.98
C GLY A 61 1.01 7.61 -0.74
N GLN A 62 1.06 8.38 -1.81
CA GLN A 62 0.49 9.72 -1.90
C GLN A 62 -0.84 9.64 -2.65
N THR A 63 -1.78 10.52 -2.32
CA THR A 63 -3.07 10.57 -3.02
C THR A 63 -2.90 10.69 -4.51
N ALA A 64 -3.53 9.77 -5.26
CA ALA A 64 -3.51 9.72 -6.71
C ALA A 64 -4.89 9.35 -7.25
N THR A 65 -5.33 10.00 -8.31
CA THR A 65 -6.69 9.87 -8.86
C THR A 65 -6.64 9.70 -10.37
N ILE A 66 -7.44 8.79 -10.92
CA ILE A 66 -7.64 8.68 -12.37
C ILE A 66 -8.13 10.04 -12.87
N TRP A 67 -7.36 10.63 -13.80
CA TRP A 67 -7.57 12.03 -14.16
C TRP A 67 -8.91 12.28 -14.85
N GLU A 68 -9.45 11.32 -15.55
CA GLU A 68 -10.79 11.42 -16.17
C GLU A 68 -11.87 11.62 -15.10
N ASP A 69 -11.82 10.85 -14.00
CA ASP A 69 -12.74 11.00 -12.88
C ASP A 69 -12.49 12.30 -12.14
N ALA A 70 -11.22 12.64 -11.90
CA ALA A 70 -10.86 13.89 -11.24
C ALA A 70 -11.44 15.11 -11.97
N LYS A 71 -11.34 15.16 -13.32
CA LYS A 71 -11.96 16.23 -14.13
C LYS A 71 -13.45 16.30 -13.94
N THR A 72 -14.14 15.16 -13.98
CA THR A 72 -15.60 15.08 -13.77
C THR A 72 -16.00 15.62 -12.39
N MET A 73 -15.17 15.38 -11.37
CA MET A 73 -15.37 15.88 -10.00
C MET A 73 -14.91 17.35 -9.81
N GLY A 74 -14.51 18.04 -10.87
CA GLY A 74 -14.07 19.44 -10.84
C GLY A 74 -12.57 19.63 -10.54
N GLY A 75 -11.77 18.58 -10.66
CA GLY A 75 -10.33 18.64 -10.50
C GLY A 75 -9.64 19.51 -11.53
N LYS A 76 -8.56 20.19 -11.12
CA LYS A 76 -7.77 21.09 -11.96
C LYS A 76 -6.28 20.73 -11.89
N LEU A 77 -5.60 20.69 -13.03
CA LEU A 77 -4.13 20.55 -13.06
C LEU A 77 -3.47 21.80 -12.48
N THR A 78 -2.35 21.58 -11.79
CA THR A 78 -1.56 22.66 -11.19
C THR A 78 -0.48 23.21 -12.13
N GLY A 79 -0.20 22.52 -13.25
CA GLY A 79 0.94 22.78 -14.10
C GLY A 79 2.27 22.19 -13.58
N ALA A 80 2.28 21.69 -12.34
CA ALA A 80 3.44 20.99 -11.78
C ALA A 80 3.44 19.52 -12.19
N ASN A 81 4.63 18.92 -12.22
CA ASN A 81 4.83 17.48 -12.40
C ASN A 81 5.57 16.92 -11.19
N LYS A 82 5.39 15.64 -10.94
CA LYS A 82 6.09 14.89 -9.90
C LYS A 82 6.62 13.59 -10.48
N VAL A 83 7.88 13.30 -10.18
CA VAL A 83 8.45 11.97 -10.41
C VAL A 83 8.10 11.11 -9.21
N THR A 84 7.44 9.99 -9.44
CA THR A 84 7.15 9.00 -8.40
C THR A 84 7.45 7.61 -8.94
N ALA A 85 7.93 6.74 -8.08
CA ALA A 85 8.15 5.34 -8.41
C ALA A 85 6.87 4.53 -8.11
N ASP A 86 6.56 3.59 -8.99
CA ASP A 86 5.57 2.56 -8.71
C ASP A 86 6.16 1.48 -7.77
N MET A 87 5.33 0.50 -7.39
CA MET A 87 5.74 -0.62 -6.54
C MET A 87 6.88 -1.48 -7.11
N ASN A 88 7.19 -1.35 -8.40
CA ASN A 88 8.30 -2.02 -9.06
C ASN A 88 9.60 -1.19 -9.06
N GLY A 89 9.55 0.01 -8.44
CA GLY A 89 10.66 0.96 -8.41
C GLY A 89 10.86 1.72 -9.73
N LYS A 90 9.93 1.59 -10.71
CA LYS A 90 10.00 2.34 -11.97
C LYS A 90 9.52 3.76 -11.75
N ALA A 91 10.43 4.71 -11.93
CA ALA A 91 10.13 6.13 -11.80
C ALA A 91 9.47 6.67 -13.08
N ASN A 92 8.30 7.28 -12.92
CA ASN A 92 7.56 7.95 -13.98
C ASN A 92 7.20 9.37 -13.56
N MET A 93 7.06 10.25 -14.53
CA MET A 93 6.65 11.63 -14.32
C MET A 93 5.15 11.77 -14.55
N TYR A 94 4.43 12.23 -13.53
CA TYR A 94 3.00 12.45 -13.57
C TYR A 94 2.67 13.93 -13.34
N SER A 95 1.62 14.41 -13.98
CA SER A 95 1.07 15.73 -13.67
C SER A 95 0.41 15.75 -12.29
N MET A 96 0.51 16.90 -11.64
CA MET A 96 -0.17 17.14 -10.36
C MET A 96 -1.49 17.86 -10.59
N GLY A 97 -2.49 17.48 -9.81
CA GLY A 97 -3.80 18.11 -9.81
C GLY A 97 -4.28 18.43 -8.40
N LYS A 98 -5.42 19.09 -8.32
CA LYS A 98 -6.11 19.42 -7.09
C LYS A 98 -7.59 19.04 -7.21
N LEU A 99 -8.09 18.32 -6.22
CA LEU A 99 -9.50 17.97 -6.06
C LEU A 99 -10.16 18.97 -5.12
N PRO A 100 -11.30 19.59 -5.50
CA PRO A 100 -12.00 20.53 -4.63
C PRO A 100 -12.91 19.79 -3.64
N LYS A 101 -13.07 20.36 -2.44
CA LYS A 101 -14.07 19.96 -1.43
C LYS A 101 -14.14 18.43 -1.20
N VAL A 102 -13.02 17.84 -0.80
CA VAL A 102 -12.95 16.42 -0.48
C VAL A 102 -13.48 16.20 0.93
N LYS A 103 -14.51 15.36 1.07
CA LYS A 103 -15.12 15.00 2.35
C LYS A 103 -14.89 13.51 2.62
N ILE A 104 -14.29 13.20 3.77
CA ILE A 104 -14.00 11.85 4.25
C ILE A 104 -14.75 11.65 5.58
N GLY A 105 -15.73 10.75 5.60
CA GLY A 105 -16.67 10.66 6.71
C GLY A 105 -17.60 11.85 6.80
N ASN A 106 -17.95 12.28 8.02
CA ASN A 106 -18.91 13.37 8.22
C ASN A 106 -18.26 14.73 8.48
N HIS A 107 -17.06 14.75 9.11
CA HIS A 107 -16.47 15.97 9.64
C HIS A 107 -15.13 16.35 9.03
N LEU A 108 -14.36 15.38 8.45
CA LEU A 108 -13.11 15.68 7.80
C LEU A 108 -13.37 16.23 6.40
N ILE A 109 -13.25 17.55 6.28
CA ILE A 109 -13.45 18.29 5.04
C ILE A 109 -12.13 18.97 4.66
N LEU A 110 -11.63 18.60 3.49
CA LEU A 110 -10.46 19.21 2.87
C LEU A 110 -10.97 20.19 1.79
N PRO A 111 -10.76 21.50 1.94
CA PRO A 111 -11.17 22.47 0.91
C PRO A 111 -10.57 22.11 -0.45
N GLU A 112 -9.33 21.59 -0.41
CA GLU A 112 -8.58 21.16 -1.59
C GLU A 112 -7.64 20.01 -1.18
N LEU A 113 -7.56 18.96 -2.01
CA LEU A 113 -6.62 17.85 -1.85
C LEU A 113 -5.74 17.74 -3.10
N THR A 114 -4.44 17.82 -2.92
CA THR A 114 -3.47 17.58 -4.00
C THR A 114 -3.49 16.10 -4.40
N THR A 115 -3.44 15.82 -5.68
CA THR A 115 -3.46 14.46 -6.21
C THR A 115 -2.51 14.30 -7.40
N ILE A 116 -1.94 13.11 -7.54
CA ILE A 116 -1.23 12.69 -8.75
C ILE A 116 -2.30 12.34 -9.80
N ALA A 117 -2.18 12.89 -11.00
CA ALA A 117 -3.07 12.62 -12.11
C ALA A 117 -2.68 11.29 -12.79
N LEU A 118 -3.44 10.23 -12.52
CA LEU A 118 -3.19 8.90 -13.07
C LEU A 118 -3.89 8.72 -14.43
N PRO A 119 -3.34 7.87 -15.32
CA PRO A 119 -4.06 7.39 -16.48
C PRO A 119 -5.22 6.48 -16.06
N ASN A 120 -6.05 6.07 -17.01
CA ASN A 120 -7.12 5.11 -16.75
C ASN A 120 -6.52 3.72 -16.49
N ILE A 121 -6.58 3.27 -15.23
CA ILE A 121 -6.01 1.99 -14.77
C ILE A 121 -7.13 0.97 -14.64
N LYS A 122 -7.05 -0.09 -15.46
CA LYS A 122 -8.06 -1.16 -15.48
C LYS A 122 -8.26 -1.79 -14.09
N GLY A 123 -7.21 -2.09 -13.34
CA GLY A 123 -7.31 -2.67 -12.00
C GLY A 123 -8.13 -1.82 -11.03
N PHE A 124 -8.05 -0.48 -11.12
CA PHE A 124 -8.89 0.42 -10.32
C PHE A 124 -10.36 0.35 -10.75
N ARG A 125 -10.62 0.27 -12.06
CA ARG A 125 -11.98 0.09 -12.58
C ARG A 125 -12.61 -1.22 -12.13
N ASP A 126 -11.84 -2.31 -12.14
CA ASP A 126 -12.30 -3.62 -11.69
C ASP A 126 -12.64 -3.63 -10.18
N LEU A 127 -11.91 -2.86 -9.37
CA LEU A 127 -12.21 -2.64 -7.95
C LEU A 127 -13.37 -1.67 -7.71
N GLY A 128 -13.75 -0.88 -8.71
CA GLY A 128 -14.76 0.19 -8.59
C GLY A 128 -14.25 1.41 -7.83
N VAL A 129 -12.95 1.72 -7.94
CA VAL A 129 -12.32 2.87 -7.29
C VAL A 129 -11.80 3.87 -8.33
N VAL A 130 -11.68 5.12 -7.91
CA VAL A 130 -11.15 6.20 -8.76
C VAL A 130 -9.68 6.50 -8.50
N GLY A 131 -9.06 5.86 -7.49
CA GLY A 131 -7.67 6.10 -7.15
C GLY A 131 -7.27 5.53 -5.78
N ILE A 132 -6.14 6.02 -5.29
CA ILE A 132 -5.63 5.77 -3.93
C ILE A 132 -5.70 7.04 -3.09
N LEU A 133 -6.02 6.92 -1.81
CA LEU A 133 -6.03 7.99 -0.83
C LEU A 133 -4.88 7.78 0.15
N GLY A 134 -3.89 8.64 0.07
CA GLY A 134 -2.65 8.56 0.84
C GLY A 134 -2.74 9.15 2.24
N GLY A 135 -1.64 9.04 2.99
CA GLY A 135 -1.51 9.65 4.32
C GLY A 135 -1.67 11.18 4.31
N ASP A 136 -1.39 11.83 3.19
CA ASP A 136 -1.54 13.28 2.98
C ASP A 136 -2.98 13.77 3.17
N ALA A 137 -3.99 12.92 2.95
CA ALA A 137 -5.39 13.24 3.23
C ALA A 137 -5.73 13.25 4.73
N PHE A 138 -4.90 12.64 5.58
CA PHE A 138 -5.13 12.47 7.02
C PHE A 138 -4.13 13.22 7.90
N LYS A 139 -3.26 14.02 7.31
CA LYS A 139 -2.11 14.67 7.97
C LYS A 139 -2.43 15.47 9.24
N ASP A 140 -3.65 15.99 9.36
CA ASP A 140 -4.06 16.87 10.47
C ASP A 140 -4.97 16.14 11.49
N VAL A 141 -5.17 14.83 11.36
CA VAL A 141 -6.03 14.04 12.23
C VAL A 141 -5.34 12.80 12.78
N VAL A 142 -5.96 12.16 13.75
CA VAL A 142 -5.57 10.84 14.24
C VAL A 142 -6.50 9.80 13.61
N MET A 143 -5.93 8.82 12.94
CA MET A 143 -6.67 7.75 12.27
C MET A 143 -6.45 6.42 12.97
N SER A 144 -7.53 5.73 13.36
CA SER A 144 -7.50 4.37 13.90
C SER A 144 -8.16 3.39 12.94
N LEU A 145 -7.45 2.33 12.59
CA LEU A 145 -7.92 1.23 11.74
C LEU A 145 -8.36 0.07 12.62
N VAL A 146 -9.67 -0.18 12.67
CA VAL A 146 -10.31 -1.19 13.52
C VAL A 146 -10.86 -2.32 12.63
N SER A 147 -10.04 -3.34 12.39
CA SER A 147 -10.40 -4.40 11.44
C SER A 147 -11.53 -5.30 11.93
N SER A 148 -11.68 -5.48 13.24
CA SER A 148 -12.76 -6.31 13.83
C SER A 148 -14.16 -5.82 13.48
N SER A 149 -14.35 -4.50 13.31
CA SER A 149 -15.62 -3.88 12.88
C SER A 149 -15.58 -3.38 11.43
N ARG A 150 -14.43 -3.45 10.75
CA ARG A 150 -14.19 -2.85 9.43
C ARG A 150 -14.46 -1.36 9.42
N GLU A 151 -13.91 -0.66 10.41
CA GLU A 151 -14.11 0.76 10.60
C GLU A 151 -12.78 1.51 10.66
N ILE A 152 -12.80 2.74 10.18
CA ILE A 152 -11.77 3.74 10.41
C ILE A 152 -12.38 4.78 11.32
N HIS A 153 -11.73 5.03 12.45
CA HIS A 153 -12.12 6.11 13.35
C HIS A 153 -11.18 7.29 13.16
N ILE A 154 -11.74 8.44 12.83
CA ILE A 154 -11.02 9.71 12.72
C ILE A 154 -11.25 10.49 14.01
N HIS A 155 -10.18 10.84 14.70
CA HIS A 155 -10.21 11.61 15.93
C HIS A 155 -9.58 13.00 15.69
N TYR A 156 -10.24 14.03 16.16
CA TYR A 156 -9.71 15.40 16.11
C TYR A 156 -10.07 16.16 17.40
N PRO A 157 -9.18 16.94 17.96
CA PRO A 157 -7.73 17.03 17.68
C PRO A 157 -6.90 16.04 18.51
N TYR A 158 -7.52 15.19 19.31
CA TYR A 158 -6.85 14.33 20.29
C TYR A 158 -6.92 12.85 19.91
N ARG A 159 -5.91 12.11 20.34
CA ARG A 159 -5.87 10.65 20.29
C ARG A 159 -7.04 10.01 21.03
N PRO A 160 -7.38 8.74 20.73
CA PRO A 160 -8.26 7.93 21.57
C PRO A 160 -7.83 7.94 23.04
N LYS A 161 -8.82 7.94 23.95
CA LYS A 161 -8.54 7.83 25.38
C LYS A 161 -7.73 6.56 25.66
N GLY A 162 -6.71 6.68 26.54
CA GLY A 162 -5.85 5.56 26.93
C GLY A 162 -4.55 5.46 26.12
N LEU A 163 -4.41 6.11 24.96
CA LEU A 163 -3.14 6.20 24.24
C LEU A 163 -2.32 7.40 24.76
N LYS A 164 -1.17 7.13 25.38
CA LYS A 164 -0.25 8.17 25.81
C LYS A 164 0.75 8.46 24.70
N LEU A 165 1.27 9.69 24.65
CA LEU A 165 2.24 10.09 23.61
C LEU A 165 3.48 9.19 23.60
N ASN A 166 3.98 8.86 24.79
CA ASN A 166 5.21 8.09 24.95
C ASN A 166 5.05 6.59 24.69
N ASP A 167 3.81 6.10 24.60
CA ASP A 167 3.54 4.69 24.24
C ASP A 167 3.58 4.48 22.71
N GLY A 168 3.55 5.58 21.94
CA GLY A 168 3.60 5.55 20.49
C GLY A 168 5.02 5.47 19.96
N ILE A 169 5.23 4.66 18.93
CA ILE A 169 6.49 4.58 18.19
C ILE A 169 6.64 5.88 17.37
N PRO A 170 7.77 6.60 17.48
CA PRO A 170 7.99 7.79 16.67
C PRO A 170 7.99 7.47 15.19
N LEU A 171 7.28 8.28 14.39
CA LEU A 171 7.39 8.24 12.94
C LEU A 171 8.65 8.99 12.50
N ALA A 172 9.29 8.49 11.45
CA ALA A 172 10.29 9.24 10.73
C ALA A 172 9.62 10.35 9.89
N ASP A 173 10.33 11.45 9.68
CA ASP A 173 9.84 12.54 8.84
C ASP A 173 9.61 12.05 7.40
N SER A 174 8.50 12.48 6.82
CA SER A 174 8.12 12.15 5.45
C SER A 174 7.41 13.33 4.80
N GLU A 175 7.95 13.83 3.71
CA GLU A 175 7.31 14.88 2.91
C GLU A 175 5.97 14.45 2.28
N THR A 176 5.79 13.14 2.15
CA THR A 176 4.59 12.51 1.54
C THR A 176 3.64 11.89 2.56
N TRP A 177 3.88 12.08 3.86
CA TRP A 177 3.07 11.56 4.97
C TRP A 177 3.02 10.02 5.02
N GLN A 178 4.00 9.35 4.45
CA GLN A 178 4.18 7.91 4.58
C GLN A 178 4.47 7.54 6.04
N VAL A 179 3.96 6.39 6.47
CA VAL A 179 4.04 5.94 7.86
C VAL A 179 5.29 5.09 8.06
N ASN A 180 6.43 5.73 8.27
CA ASN A 180 7.73 5.08 8.48
C ASN A 180 8.11 5.08 9.96
N PHE A 181 8.53 3.93 10.51
CA PHE A 181 8.93 3.81 11.91
C PHE A 181 9.90 2.63 12.13
N PRO A 182 10.68 2.63 13.23
CA PRO A 182 11.54 1.51 13.58
C PRO A 182 10.74 0.33 14.13
N LEU A 183 10.96 -0.88 13.60
CA LEU A 183 10.39 -2.13 14.08
C LEU A 183 11.50 -3.09 14.53
N SER A 184 11.31 -3.75 15.67
CA SER A 184 12.30 -4.68 16.24
C SER A 184 12.12 -6.10 15.68
N PHE A 185 13.15 -6.59 14.98
CA PHE A 185 13.30 -7.97 14.52
C PHE A 185 14.37 -8.66 15.33
N SER A 186 14.01 -9.61 16.19
CA SER A 186 14.95 -10.35 17.07
C SER A 186 15.96 -9.47 17.81
N GLY A 187 15.53 -8.25 18.21
CA GLY A 187 16.37 -7.27 18.91
C GLY A 187 17.06 -6.26 17.99
N THR A 188 17.09 -6.48 16.68
CA THR A 188 17.64 -5.54 15.70
C THR A 188 16.52 -4.62 15.18
N SER A 189 16.78 -3.32 15.15
CA SER A 189 15.83 -2.33 14.63
C SER A 189 15.99 -2.17 13.12
N VAL A 190 14.86 -2.26 12.40
CA VAL A 190 14.77 -2.02 10.95
C VAL A 190 13.71 -0.96 10.71
N GLN A 191 13.98 -0.01 9.81
CA GLN A 191 12.96 0.96 9.39
C GLN A 191 11.94 0.27 8.49
N VAL A 192 10.68 0.36 8.87
CA VAL A 192 9.58 -0.20 8.09
C VAL A 192 8.59 0.88 7.71
N MET A 193 7.95 0.70 6.58
CA MET A 193 6.80 1.51 6.14
C MET A 193 5.53 0.72 6.43
N PHE A 194 4.58 1.29 7.18
CA PHE A 194 3.25 0.72 7.28
C PHE A 194 2.42 1.12 6.06
N ASP A 195 2.03 0.14 5.29
CA ASP A 195 1.39 0.35 3.99
C ASP A 195 0.12 -0.50 3.85
N THR A 196 -1.04 0.16 3.91
CA THR A 196 -2.35 -0.50 3.72
C THR A 196 -2.65 -0.83 2.26
N GLY A 197 -1.89 -0.31 1.31
CA GLY A 197 -1.93 -0.70 -0.11
C GLY A 197 -1.33 -2.08 -0.38
N VAL A 198 -0.51 -2.60 0.55
CA VAL A 198 0.10 -3.94 0.49
C VAL A 198 -0.70 -4.89 1.38
N PRO A 199 -1.37 -5.92 0.81
CA PRO A 199 -2.23 -6.82 1.59
C PRO A 199 -1.46 -7.81 2.47
N GLU A 200 -0.23 -8.19 2.12
CA GLU A 200 0.62 -9.14 2.84
C GLU A 200 1.07 -8.58 4.20
N LEU A 201 1.55 -9.47 5.09
CA LEU A 201 2.03 -9.04 6.42
C LEU A 201 3.37 -8.30 6.33
N LEU A 202 4.33 -8.85 5.58
CA LEU A 202 5.69 -8.33 5.46
C LEU A 202 6.23 -8.50 4.04
N THR A 203 6.87 -7.44 3.54
CA THR A 203 7.82 -7.48 2.44
C THR A 203 9.13 -6.86 2.93
N MET A 204 10.28 -7.39 2.55
CA MET A 204 11.56 -6.95 3.10
C MET A 204 12.52 -6.52 2.01
N ASN A 205 13.22 -5.41 2.26
CA ASN A 205 14.34 -4.98 1.44
C ASN A 205 15.51 -5.96 1.58
N GLU A 206 16.23 -6.19 0.51
CA GLU A 206 17.38 -7.13 0.54
C GLU A 206 18.47 -6.72 1.54
N LYS A 207 18.73 -5.43 1.74
CA LYS A 207 19.72 -4.95 2.73
C LYS A 207 19.32 -5.32 4.15
N ASP A 208 18.03 -5.15 4.48
CA ASP A 208 17.49 -5.48 5.80
C ASP A 208 17.50 -6.99 6.03
N TYR A 209 17.16 -7.77 4.99
CA TYR A 209 17.31 -9.23 5.04
C TYR A 209 18.75 -9.64 5.33
N LEU A 210 19.74 -9.07 4.64
CA LEU A 210 21.16 -9.39 4.86
C LEU A 210 21.60 -9.06 6.28
N LEU A 211 21.14 -7.93 6.84
CA LEU A 211 21.39 -7.57 8.23
C LEU A 211 20.85 -8.64 9.20
N LEU A 212 19.61 -9.10 8.99
CA LEU A 212 18.99 -10.12 9.84
C LEU A 212 19.61 -11.51 9.64
N ALA A 213 20.04 -11.83 8.43
CA ALA A 213 20.73 -13.09 8.14
C ALA A 213 22.08 -13.19 8.85
N GLN A 214 22.84 -12.09 9.02
CA GLN A 214 24.09 -12.03 9.74
C GLN A 214 23.96 -12.42 11.22
N ILE A 215 22.79 -12.17 11.82
CA ILE A 215 22.48 -12.55 13.21
C ILE A 215 21.63 -13.82 13.30
N TYR A 216 21.53 -14.60 12.22
CA TYR A 216 20.74 -15.83 12.14
C TYR A 216 19.23 -15.65 12.43
N ALA A 217 18.72 -14.44 12.30
CA ALA A 217 17.30 -14.12 12.51
C ALA A 217 16.45 -14.25 11.23
N ALA A 218 17.07 -14.61 10.10
CA ALA A 218 16.41 -14.79 8.80
C ALA A 218 17.01 -15.96 8.03
N THR A 219 16.14 -16.84 7.49
CA THR A 219 16.56 -18.04 6.73
C THR A 219 15.78 -18.09 5.41
N VAL A 220 16.48 -18.31 4.30
CA VAL A 220 15.85 -18.51 2.99
C VAL A 220 15.10 -19.84 2.98
N VAL A 221 13.82 -19.80 2.63
CA VAL A 221 12.94 -20.98 2.51
C VAL A 221 12.83 -21.41 1.06
N HIS A 222 12.63 -20.45 0.15
CA HIS A 222 12.54 -20.70 -1.28
C HIS A 222 13.24 -19.59 -2.07
N LYS A 223 13.79 -19.97 -3.22
CA LYS A 223 14.32 -19.04 -4.23
C LYS A 223 13.36 -18.98 -5.40
N GLY A 224 13.25 -17.82 -6.01
CA GLY A 224 12.36 -17.57 -7.14
C GLY A 224 12.95 -16.57 -8.11
N LYS A 225 12.22 -16.37 -9.20
CA LYS A 225 12.50 -15.37 -10.22
C LYS A 225 11.16 -14.77 -10.67
N GLY A 226 11.13 -13.48 -10.88
CA GLY A 226 9.92 -12.83 -11.38
C GLY A 226 9.78 -11.40 -10.92
N THR A 227 8.57 -10.90 -11.01
CA THR A 227 8.18 -9.55 -10.61
C THR A 227 7.22 -9.59 -9.42
N LEU A 228 7.25 -8.55 -8.59
CA LEU A 228 6.39 -8.43 -7.40
C LEU A 228 4.94 -8.04 -7.72
N GLY A 229 4.67 -7.70 -8.97
CA GLY A 229 3.34 -7.28 -9.41
C GLY A 229 3.38 -6.60 -10.76
N ALA A 230 2.22 -6.19 -11.24
CA ALA A 230 2.11 -5.31 -12.39
C ALA A 230 2.09 -3.87 -11.91
N GLY A 231 3.06 -3.07 -12.35
CA GLY A 231 3.01 -1.62 -12.19
C GLY A 231 2.02 -1.00 -13.18
N LEU A 232 1.99 0.34 -13.21
CA LEU A 232 1.09 1.09 -14.11
C LEU A 232 1.32 0.78 -15.60
N GLU A 233 2.51 0.32 -15.98
CA GLU A 233 2.92 0.04 -17.37
C GLU A 233 3.09 -1.46 -17.68
N GLY A 234 2.59 -2.36 -16.81
CA GLY A 234 2.69 -3.81 -16.98
C GLY A 234 3.70 -4.47 -16.05
N LEU A 235 4.17 -5.68 -16.41
CA LEU A 235 5.15 -6.42 -15.62
C LEU A 235 6.50 -5.69 -15.62
N ALA A 236 7.10 -5.58 -14.44
CA ALA A 236 8.48 -5.10 -14.31
C ALA A 236 9.48 -6.16 -14.82
N GLU A 237 10.73 -5.73 -15.02
CA GLU A 237 11.82 -6.65 -15.32
C GLU A 237 11.95 -7.73 -14.22
N PRO A 238 12.04 -9.01 -14.58
CA PRO A 238 12.14 -10.09 -13.62
C PRO A 238 13.42 -9.98 -12.79
N LYS A 239 13.29 -10.13 -11.47
CA LYS A 239 14.38 -10.12 -10.50
C LYS A 239 14.51 -11.49 -9.82
N HIS A 240 15.66 -11.72 -9.19
CA HIS A 240 15.80 -12.82 -8.23
C HIS A 240 14.99 -12.48 -6.98
N LEU A 241 14.17 -13.41 -6.56
CA LEU A 241 13.32 -13.30 -5.38
C LEU A 241 13.72 -14.35 -4.36
N LYS A 242 13.52 -14.03 -3.08
CA LYS A 242 13.70 -14.98 -1.98
C LYS A 242 12.45 -14.95 -1.12
N GLN A 243 11.96 -16.11 -0.75
CA GLN A 243 11.02 -16.22 0.37
C GLN A 243 11.86 -16.56 1.61
N VAL A 244 11.70 -15.75 2.65
CA VAL A 244 12.50 -15.82 3.86
C VAL A 244 11.60 -16.03 5.06
N ARG A 245 11.98 -16.94 5.94
CA ARG A 245 11.39 -17.07 7.27
C ARG A 245 12.24 -16.27 8.25
N LEU A 246 11.58 -15.40 9.00
CA LEU A 246 12.19 -14.64 10.09
C LEU A 246 11.95 -15.36 11.42
N ASP A 247 12.83 -15.18 12.39
CA ASP A 247 12.64 -15.69 13.74
C ASP A 247 11.42 -15.02 14.39
N LYS A 248 11.47 -13.69 14.57
CA LYS A 248 10.35 -12.93 15.15
C LYS A 248 10.47 -11.43 14.91
N PHE A 249 9.34 -10.74 15.02
CA PHE A 249 9.31 -9.31 15.27
C PHE A 249 8.33 -8.97 16.40
N THR A 250 8.49 -7.79 16.99
CA THR A 250 7.65 -7.34 18.10
C THR A 250 7.02 -5.99 17.76
N LEU A 251 5.69 -5.91 17.92
CA LEU A 251 4.91 -4.70 17.66
C LEU A 251 3.86 -4.51 18.76
N GLY A 252 3.83 -3.33 19.40
CA GLY A 252 2.91 -3.04 20.50
C GLY A 252 2.97 -4.05 21.65
N GLY A 253 4.17 -4.57 21.95
CA GLY A 253 4.37 -5.60 22.96
C GLY A 253 4.01 -7.03 22.53
N LYS A 254 3.35 -7.21 21.37
CA LYS A 254 2.99 -8.52 20.83
C LYS A 254 4.13 -9.09 19.99
N SER A 255 4.46 -10.36 20.23
CA SER A 255 5.46 -11.11 19.44
C SER A 255 4.80 -11.87 18.29
N PHE A 256 5.35 -11.72 17.08
CA PHE A 256 5.02 -12.48 15.87
C PHE A 256 6.19 -13.39 15.54
N LYS A 257 6.03 -14.69 15.73
CA LYS A 257 7.05 -15.72 15.54
C LYS A 257 6.95 -16.36 14.15
N ASN A 258 8.09 -16.70 13.57
CA ASN A 258 8.20 -17.42 12.31
C ASN A 258 7.44 -16.78 11.11
N PRO A 259 7.34 -15.44 10.99
CA PRO A 259 6.70 -14.87 9.81
C PRO A 259 7.52 -15.18 8.58
N THR A 260 6.82 -15.43 7.47
CA THR A 260 7.46 -15.57 6.16
C THR A 260 7.23 -14.28 5.37
N CYS A 261 8.25 -13.80 4.69
CA CYS A 261 8.16 -12.61 3.86
C CYS A 261 8.85 -12.79 2.52
N LEU A 262 8.44 -11.98 1.55
CA LEU A 262 9.13 -11.83 0.28
C LEU A 262 10.29 -10.85 0.44
N VAL A 263 11.46 -11.20 -0.09
CA VAL A 263 12.63 -10.32 -0.15
C VAL A 263 12.89 -9.92 -1.59
N ALA A 264 13.02 -8.62 -1.81
CA ALA A 264 13.39 -8.05 -3.11
C ALA A 264 14.31 -6.84 -2.95
N SER A 265 15.13 -6.59 -3.98
CA SER A 265 15.87 -5.33 -4.11
C SER A 265 14.92 -4.18 -4.49
N ASP A 266 15.34 -2.96 -4.19
CA ASP A 266 14.70 -1.71 -4.65
C ASP A 266 13.25 -1.49 -4.17
N VAL A 267 12.83 -2.18 -3.12
CA VAL A 267 11.56 -1.92 -2.42
C VAL A 267 11.87 -1.61 -0.95
N PRO A 268 11.08 -0.77 -0.27
CA PRO A 268 11.22 -0.58 1.18
C PRO A 268 10.85 -1.87 1.92
N THR A 269 11.28 -1.99 3.18
CA THR A 269 10.70 -2.98 4.09
C THR A 269 9.33 -2.50 4.53
N ILE A 270 8.30 -3.32 4.27
CA ILE A 270 6.89 -2.95 4.43
C ILE A 270 6.23 -3.85 5.47
N LEU A 271 5.51 -3.23 6.40
CA LEU A 271 4.51 -3.87 7.23
C LEU A 271 3.13 -3.61 6.59
N GLY A 272 2.52 -4.62 6.02
CA GLY A 272 1.30 -4.47 5.24
C GLY A 272 0.00 -4.63 6.03
N ALA A 273 -1.12 -4.56 5.33
CA ALA A 273 -2.47 -4.53 5.91
C ALA A 273 -2.84 -5.78 6.72
N GLU A 274 -2.23 -6.94 6.47
CA GLU A 274 -2.52 -8.16 7.23
C GLU A 274 -2.28 -8.00 8.75
N VAL A 275 -1.38 -7.09 9.16
CA VAL A 275 -1.15 -6.82 10.59
C VAL A 275 -2.43 -6.41 11.32
N LEU A 276 -3.38 -5.80 10.63
CA LEU A 276 -4.67 -5.37 11.18
C LEU A 276 -5.52 -6.54 11.71
N ARG A 277 -5.29 -7.77 11.26
CA ARG A 277 -5.95 -8.97 11.81
C ARG A 277 -5.63 -9.21 13.28
N TYR A 278 -4.54 -8.65 13.76
CA TYR A 278 -3.99 -8.92 15.09
C TYR A 278 -4.18 -7.78 16.09
N GLY A 279 -4.63 -6.61 15.63
CA GLY A 279 -4.80 -5.45 16.50
C GLY A 279 -5.31 -4.20 15.77
N ILE A 280 -5.54 -3.16 16.56
CA ILE A 280 -5.89 -1.83 16.07
C ILE A 280 -4.59 -1.07 15.79
N VAL A 281 -4.48 -0.51 14.60
CA VAL A 281 -3.43 0.46 14.26
C VAL A 281 -3.99 1.86 14.43
N THR A 282 -3.30 2.71 15.19
CA THR A 282 -3.61 4.14 15.28
C THR A 282 -2.40 4.95 14.83
N ILE A 283 -2.63 5.89 13.92
CA ILE A 283 -1.63 6.82 13.41
C ILE A 283 -2.02 8.22 13.86
N ASP A 284 -1.19 8.82 14.70
CA ASP A 284 -1.31 10.22 15.13
C ASP A 284 -0.40 11.06 14.22
N TYR A 285 -0.93 11.43 13.05
CA TYR A 285 -0.17 12.20 12.08
C TYR A 285 0.32 13.55 12.64
N PRO A 286 -0.53 14.34 13.33
CA PRO A 286 -0.08 15.63 13.86
C PRO A 286 1.09 15.56 14.85
N ARG A 287 1.26 14.43 15.53
CA ARG A 287 2.31 14.26 16.55
C ARG A 287 3.36 13.22 16.18
N GLY A 288 3.26 12.67 14.95
CA GLY A 288 4.21 11.70 14.42
C GLY A 288 4.32 10.45 15.29
N ARG A 289 3.22 9.75 15.56
CA ARG A 289 3.21 8.54 16.39
C ARG A 289 2.41 7.41 15.76
N PHE A 290 2.97 6.22 15.83
CA PHE A 290 2.33 4.97 15.45
C PHE A 290 2.02 4.15 16.69
N TYR A 291 0.81 3.62 16.79
CA TYR A 291 0.38 2.74 17.87
C TYR A 291 -0.17 1.45 17.32
N PHE A 292 0.14 0.34 17.98
CA PHE A 292 -0.48 -0.94 17.74
C PHE A 292 -1.06 -1.48 19.04
N GLN A 293 -2.35 -1.70 19.07
CA GLN A 293 -3.07 -2.26 20.20
C GLN A 293 -3.54 -3.67 19.85
N PRO A 294 -2.83 -4.71 20.27
CA PRO A 294 -3.18 -6.09 19.90
C PRO A 294 -4.52 -6.50 20.51
N TYR A 295 -5.36 -7.20 19.75
CA TYR A 295 -6.60 -7.80 20.25
C TYR A 295 -6.35 -8.85 21.31
N LYS A 296 -5.22 -9.57 21.23
CA LYS A 296 -4.74 -10.53 22.22
C LYS A 296 -3.24 -10.35 22.40
N GLN A 297 -2.77 -10.32 23.64
CA GLN A 297 -1.35 -10.14 23.95
C GLN A 297 -0.51 -11.41 23.69
N SER A 298 -1.13 -12.61 23.67
CA SER A 298 -0.40 -13.85 23.41
C SER A 298 0.38 -13.78 22.09
N PRO A 299 1.59 -14.36 22.03
CA PRO A 299 2.36 -14.47 20.78
C PRO A 299 1.54 -15.16 19.68
N VAL A 300 1.81 -14.76 18.44
CA VAL A 300 1.29 -15.42 17.24
C VAL A 300 2.41 -16.21 16.58
N ASP A 301 2.19 -17.49 16.35
CA ASP A 301 3.09 -18.33 15.54
C ASP A 301 2.56 -18.37 14.10
N LEU A 302 3.35 -17.86 13.18
CA LEU A 302 3.06 -17.75 11.75
C LEU A 302 3.75 -18.85 10.92
N SER A 303 4.31 -19.87 11.56
CA SER A 303 4.99 -21.00 10.86
C SER A 303 4.07 -21.75 9.90
N LYS A 304 2.73 -21.68 10.13
CA LYS A 304 1.68 -22.25 9.28
C LYS A 304 0.95 -21.19 8.45
N ALA A 305 1.62 -20.07 8.14
CA ALA A 305 1.05 -19.05 7.25
C ALA A 305 0.63 -19.67 5.91
N ALA A 306 -0.38 -19.08 5.26
CA ALA A 306 -0.97 -19.63 4.04
C ALA A 306 0.12 -19.90 2.98
N PRO A 307 0.16 -21.13 2.44
CA PRO A 307 1.15 -21.49 1.44
C PRO A 307 0.91 -20.70 0.17
N ILE A 308 1.99 -20.28 -0.49
CA ILE A 308 1.95 -19.62 -1.79
C ILE A 308 2.07 -20.64 -2.93
N TRP A 309 1.48 -20.33 -4.08
CA TRP A 309 1.65 -21.13 -5.28
C TRP A 309 3.09 -20.99 -5.81
N SER A 310 3.60 -22.09 -6.40
CA SER A 310 4.93 -22.13 -7.03
C SER A 310 5.05 -21.26 -8.30
N VAL A 311 3.95 -20.67 -8.75
CA VAL A 311 3.91 -19.62 -9.78
C VAL A 311 2.89 -18.56 -9.40
N SER A 312 3.12 -17.32 -9.85
CA SER A 312 2.08 -16.29 -9.92
C SER A 312 1.75 -15.98 -11.37
N ILE A 313 0.50 -15.62 -11.62
CA ILE A 313 -0.02 -15.30 -12.94
C ILE A 313 -0.64 -13.93 -12.89
N LEU A 314 -0.23 -13.05 -13.80
CA LEU A 314 -0.76 -11.69 -13.90
C LEU A 314 -1.22 -11.39 -15.33
N PRO A 315 -2.20 -10.47 -15.48
CA PRO A 315 -2.58 -9.98 -16.81
C PRO A 315 -1.49 -9.03 -17.32
N ALA A 316 -0.90 -9.38 -18.45
CA ALA A 316 0.08 -8.56 -19.13
C ALA A 316 -0.03 -8.75 -20.65
N ARG A 317 0.26 -7.70 -21.41
CA ARG A 317 0.29 -7.73 -22.88
C ARG A 317 -0.93 -8.40 -23.54
N GLY A 318 -2.12 -8.20 -22.95
CA GLY A 318 -3.37 -8.77 -23.48
C GLY A 318 -3.59 -10.25 -23.18
N LYS A 319 -2.83 -10.86 -22.24
CA LYS A 319 -2.86 -12.27 -21.87
C LYS A 319 -2.68 -12.45 -20.38
N PHE A 320 -2.92 -13.67 -19.89
CA PHE A 320 -2.46 -14.10 -18.58
C PHE A 320 -1.06 -14.69 -18.72
N GLU A 321 -0.08 -14.11 -18.03
CA GLU A 321 1.32 -14.50 -18.14
C GLU A 321 1.89 -14.91 -16.79
N ILE A 322 2.84 -15.84 -16.82
CA ILE A 322 3.64 -16.17 -15.65
C ILE A 322 4.44 -14.94 -15.24
N ALA A 323 4.20 -14.45 -14.04
CA ALA A 323 4.86 -13.29 -13.48
C ALA A 323 5.97 -13.65 -12.48
N THR A 324 5.79 -14.75 -11.74
CA THR A 324 6.79 -15.25 -10.77
C THR A 324 6.83 -16.77 -10.83
N VAL A 325 8.04 -17.32 -10.70
CA VAL A 325 8.30 -18.77 -10.62
C VAL A 325 9.18 -19.05 -9.42
N TRP A 326 8.81 -20.06 -8.63
CA TRP A 326 9.55 -20.55 -7.48
C TRP A 326 10.14 -21.94 -7.72
N GLU A 327 11.22 -22.29 -7.01
CA GLU A 327 11.75 -23.67 -7.01
C GLU A 327 10.63 -24.70 -6.74
N PRO A 328 10.60 -25.85 -7.42
CA PRO A 328 11.58 -26.36 -8.39
C PRO A 328 11.24 -26.04 -9.85
N LEU A 329 10.39 -25.03 -10.14
CA LEU A 329 9.88 -24.78 -11.49
C LEU A 329 10.72 -23.74 -12.28
N ILE A 330 11.76 -23.13 -11.68
CA ILE A 330 12.54 -22.03 -12.27
C ILE A 330 13.09 -22.37 -13.67
N ASP A 331 13.54 -23.62 -13.89
CA ASP A 331 14.11 -24.06 -15.16
C ASP A 331 13.06 -24.72 -16.10
N ARG A 332 11.79 -24.80 -15.66
CA ARG A 332 10.73 -25.46 -16.43
C ARG A 332 9.73 -24.48 -17.01
N VAL A 333 9.59 -23.31 -16.37
CA VAL A 333 8.62 -22.28 -16.71
C VAL A 333 9.34 -20.96 -16.86
N ASP A 334 9.07 -20.23 -17.95
CA ASP A 334 9.65 -18.93 -18.20
C ASP A 334 8.69 -17.80 -17.78
N ILE A 335 9.25 -16.71 -17.27
CA ILE A 335 8.48 -15.48 -17.05
C ILE A 335 7.97 -14.97 -18.41
N GLY A 336 6.67 -14.67 -18.48
CA GLY A 336 5.99 -14.26 -19.71
C GLY A 336 5.42 -15.42 -20.53
N ASP A 337 5.55 -16.68 -20.08
CA ASP A 337 4.77 -17.78 -20.66
C ASP A 337 3.28 -17.47 -20.52
N GLU A 338 2.53 -17.63 -21.60
CA GLU A 338 1.09 -17.44 -21.60
C GLU A 338 0.38 -18.61 -20.94
N VAL A 339 -0.44 -18.33 -19.91
CA VAL A 339 -1.29 -19.34 -19.28
C VAL A 339 -2.65 -19.35 -19.94
N ILE A 340 -3.06 -20.49 -20.48
CA ILE A 340 -4.30 -20.63 -21.22
C ILE A 340 -5.36 -21.46 -20.50
N ALA A 341 -4.97 -22.29 -19.53
CA ALA A 341 -5.91 -23.05 -18.72
C ALA A 341 -5.35 -23.31 -17.30
N VAL A 342 -6.26 -23.49 -16.35
CA VAL A 342 -5.99 -23.94 -14.97
C VAL A 342 -6.90 -25.12 -14.67
N ASN A 343 -6.33 -26.26 -14.27
CA ASN A 343 -7.04 -27.53 -14.05
C ASN A 343 -7.95 -27.90 -15.25
N GLY A 344 -7.45 -27.69 -16.47
CA GLY A 344 -8.20 -27.95 -17.71
C GLY A 344 -9.26 -26.90 -18.07
N LYS A 345 -9.56 -25.94 -17.21
CA LYS A 345 -10.51 -24.86 -17.50
C LYS A 345 -9.81 -23.74 -18.28
N ASP A 346 -10.30 -23.47 -19.48
CA ASP A 346 -9.82 -22.39 -20.35
C ASP A 346 -10.03 -21.01 -19.65
N ILE A 347 -8.96 -20.24 -19.53
CA ILE A 347 -8.99 -18.90 -18.93
C ILE A 347 -8.80 -17.77 -19.96
N THR A 348 -8.59 -18.09 -21.22
CA THR A 348 -8.29 -17.09 -22.27
C THR A 348 -9.44 -16.13 -22.55
N ARG A 349 -10.66 -16.48 -22.15
CA ARG A 349 -11.87 -15.67 -22.32
C ARG A 349 -12.24 -14.86 -21.07
N LEU A 350 -11.50 -15.02 -19.98
CA LEU A 350 -11.77 -14.26 -18.77
C LEU A 350 -11.37 -12.78 -18.95
N PRO A 351 -12.01 -11.88 -18.22
CA PRO A 351 -11.53 -10.50 -18.14
C PRO A 351 -10.06 -10.48 -17.73
N LEU A 352 -9.24 -9.73 -18.44
CA LEU A 352 -7.82 -9.58 -18.12
C LEU A 352 -7.69 -8.71 -16.87
N SER A 353 -7.81 -9.33 -15.71
CA SER A 353 -7.67 -8.69 -14.41
C SER A 353 -7.00 -9.64 -13.42
N GLU A 354 -6.26 -9.07 -12.44
CA GLU A 354 -5.70 -9.86 -11.33
C GLU A 354 -6.79 -10.56 -10.52
N ILE A 355 -7.97 -9.95 -10.45
CA ILE A 355 -9.17 -10.45 -9.78
C ILE A 355 -9.61 -11.79 -10.38
N ALA A 356 -9.74 -11.85 -11.70
CA ALA A 356 -10.18 -13.06 -12.37
C ALA A 356 -9.22 -14.24 -12.16
N VAL A 357 -7.92 -13.98 -12.03
CA VAL A 357 -6.91 -15.01 -11.71
C VAL A 357 -7.02 -15.42 -10.23
N SER A 358 -7.13 -14.46 -9.32
CA SER A 358 -7.26 -14.75 -7.88
C SER A 358 -8.49 -15.62 -7.62
N ASP A 359 -9.64 -15.28 -8.21
CA ASP A 359 -10.88 -16.05 -8.06
C ASP A 359 -10.74 -17.51 -8.49
N ILE A 360 -9.93 -17.78 -9.53
CA ILE A 360 -9.67 -19.16 -9.99
C ILE A 360 -8.83 -19.90 -8.94
N PHE A 361 -7.75 -19.28 -8.48
CA PHE A 361 -6.84 -19.92 -7.53
C PHE A 361 -7.47 -20.10 -6.16
N ASP A 362 -8.34 -19.19 -5.73
CA ASP A 362 -9.07 -19.27 -4.46
C ASP A 362 -10.07 -20.44 -4.43
N GLN A 363 -10.61 -20.84 -5.59
CA GLN A 363 -11.49 -22.01 -5.71
C GLN A 363 -10.74 -23.35 -5.63
N ILE A 364 -9.41 -23.38 -5.77
CA ILE A 364 -8.62 -24.59 -5.68
C ILE A 364 -8.37 -24.95 -4.23
N THR A 365 -8.97 -26.00 -3.75
CA THR A 365 -8.80 -26.51 -2.37
C THR A 365 -7.58 -27.43 -2.21
N SER A 366 -7.10 -28.05 -3.30
CA SER A 366 -5.91 -28.89 -3.32
C SER A 366 -4.63 -28.07 -3.13
N SER A 367 -3.59 -28.71 -2.59
CA SER A 367 -2.21 -28.18 -2.59
C SER A 367 -1.54 -28.25 -3.96
N GLU A 368 -2.16 -28.90 -4.94
CA GLU A 368 -1.64 -29.08 -6.30
C GLU A 368 -2.68 -28.62 -7.32
N ALA A 369 -2.19 -28.11 -8.44
CA ALA A 369 -3.00 -27.77 -9.60
C ALA A 369 -2.16 -27.95 -10.87
N THR A 370 -2.83 -28.00 -12.03
CA THR A 370 -2.17 -28.05 -13.33
C THR A 370 -2.48 -26.75 -14.07
N ILE A 371 -1.45 -26.08 -14.56
CA ILE A 371 -1.60 -24.99 -15.52
C ILE A 371 -1.19 -25.47 -16.92
N THR A 372 -1.94 -25.05 -17.93
CA THR A 372 -1.52 -25.24 -19.34
C THR A 372 -0.91 -23.94 -19.83
N ILE A 373 0.38 -23.95 -20.16
CA ILE A 373 1.09 -22.82 -20.73
C ILE A 373 1.21 -22.95 -22.25
N ARG A 374 1.28 -21.81 -22.94
CA ARG A 374 1.56 -21.74 -24.38
C ARG A 374 2.89 -21.00 -24.61
N ARG A 375 3.86 -21.71 -25.20
CA ARG A 375 5.17 -21.18 -25.59
C ARG A 375 5.40 -21.48 -27.09
N ARG A 376 5.60 -20.45 -27.91
CA ARG A 376 5.88 -20.60 -29.37
C ARG A 376 4.95 -21.59 -30.10
N LYS A 377 3.65 -21.49 -29.96
CA LYS A 377 2.64 -22.40 -30.59
C LYS A 377 2.55 -23.82 -29.98
N ARG A 378 3.39 -24.18 -29.01
CA ARG A 378 3.28 -25.46 -28.27
C ARG A 378 2.58 -25.26 -26.96
N LYS A 379 1.83 -26.27 -26.52
CA LYS A 379 1.16 -26.29 -25.22
C LYS A 379 1.86 -27.30 -24.32
N PHE A 380 1.97 -26.94 -23.04
CA PHE A 380 2.59 -27.78 -22.01
C PHE A 380 1.75 -27.73 -20.76
N ASP A 381 1.52 -28.88 -20.14
CA ASP A 381 0.91 -28.97 -18.82
C ASP A 381 2.01 -28.97 -17.75
N ILE A 382 1.87 -28.10 -16.78
CA ILE A 382 2.81 -27.92 -15.68
C ILE A 382 2.06 -28.09 -14.36
N ASN A 383 2.51 -29.02 -13.55
CA ASN A 383 2.02 -29.15 -12.17
C ASN A 383 2.63 -28.06 -11.30
N ILE A 384 1.78 -27.35 -10.61
CA ILE A 384 2.11 -26.28 -9.66
C ILE A 384 1.67 -26.67 -8.26
N TYR A 385 2.32 -26.15 -7.24
CA TYR A 385 2.13 -26.56 -5.86
C TYR A 385 1.93 -25.34 -4.94
N ARG A 386 1.12 -25.51 -3.89
CA ARG A 386 1.11 -24.62 -2.73
C ARG A 386 2.18 -25.04 -1.73
N ARG A 387 2.94 -24.09 -1.25
CA ARG A 387 4.07 -24.32 -0.31
C ARG A 387 4.03 -23.37 0.85
#